data_1b4151eb915e2d66890944fbd4cffc75
#
_entry.id   1b4151eb915e2d66890944fbd4cffc75
#
_cell.length_a   1.000
_cell.length_b   1.000
_cell.length_c   1.000
_cell.angle_alpha   90.00
_cell.angle_beta   90.00
_cell.angle_gamma   90.00
#
_symmetry.space_group_name_H-M   'P 1'
#
loop_
_entity.id
_entity.type
_entity.pdbx_description
1 polymer ?
#
loop_
_entity_poly.entity_id
_entity_poly.type
_entity_poly.pdbx_seq_one_letter_code
_entity_poly.pdbx_strand_id
1 'polypeptide(L)'
;MDAGREPDIGWNPKWMTPRAPEPEGIRFLSSGIRIKGSRFPIRDVAAKNILLQRQTSFCFTAETELVIPELTGGQEAGLVCYYDENTWVCLAVCRENSYYIQVKEHIGDKDVLHERQMLPCDCSGKKISLKVETEYLKRCFTYRLQGEEKHIAAEIANVYYLCDEGIHMGKRFTGAMTGIYAVAGEHKLYADFLNFIYQDIEA
;
A
#
# COMPACT_ATOMS: atom_id res chain seq x y z
N MET A 1 -35.07 7.85 -8.47
CA MET A 1 -34.11 8.93 -8.15
C MET A 1 -32.78 8.25 -7.95
N ASP A 2 -31.92 8.26 -8.98
CA ASP A 2 -30.56 7.70 -8.91
C ASP A 2 -29.75 8.53 -7.94
N ALA A 3 -29.39 7.95 -6.81
CA ALA A 3 -28.42 8.56 -5.88
C ALA A 3 -27.13 8.75 -6.65
N GLY A 4 -26.74 10.02 -6.82
CA GLY A 4 -25.66 10.48 -7.67
C GLY A 4 -24.41 9.63 -7.60
N ARG A 5 -24.15 8.88 -8.65
CA ARG A 5 -22.88 8.19 -8.89
C ARG A 5 -21.86 9.28 -9.13
N GLU A 6 -20.89 9.42 -8.22
CA GLU A 6 -19.74 10.29 -8.48
C GLU A 6 -19.08 9.86 -9.79
N PRO A 7 -18.69 10.82 -10.66
CA PRO A 7 -18.05 10.49 -11.92
C PRO A 7 -16.73 9.76 -11.64
N ASP A 8 -16.53 8.62 -12.31
CA ASP A 8 -15.24 7.93 -12.34
C ASP A 8 -14.29 8.80 -13.18
N ILE A 9 -13.22 9.30 -12.55
CA ILE A 9 -12.23 10.19 -13.20
C ILE A 9 -11.39 9.42 -14.21
N GLY A 10 -11.49 8.09 -14.21
CA GLY A 10 -10.78 7.22 -15.14
C GLY A 10 -9.32 6.94 -14.77
N TRP A 11 -8.74 6.04 -15.51
CA TRP A 11 -7.36 5.63 -15.33
C TRP A 11 -6.36 6.69 -15.82
N ASN A 12 -5.40 7.04 -14.97
CA ASN A 12 -4.22 7.76 -15.40
C ASN A 12 -3.24 6.75 -16.04
N PRO A 13 -2.57 7.05 -17.18
CA PRO A 13 -1.61 6.15 -17.83
C PRO A 13 -0.43 5.69 -16.96
N LYS A 14 -0.15 6.39 -15.87
CA LYS A 14 0.87 5.98 -14.88
C LYS A 14 0.44 4.79 -14.02
N TRP A 15 -0.86 4.52 -13.92
CA TRP A 15 -1.38 3.45 -13.09
C TRP A 15 -1.29 2.09 -13.78
N MET A 16 -0.96 1.09 -13.02
CA MET A 16 -0.96 -0.31 -13.43
C MET A 16 -1.41 -1.22 -12.29
N THR A 17 -1.77 -2.43 -12.65
CA THR A 17 -2.10 -3.49 -11.71
C THR A 17 -1.33 -4.75 -12.08
N PRO A 18 -0.85 -5.55 -11.11
CA PRO A 18 -0.16 -6.80 -11.39
C PRO A 18 -1.03 -7.80 -12.17
N ARG A 19 -2.35 -7.69 -11.99
CA ARG A 19 -3.38 -8.53 -12.62
C ARG A 19 -4.63 -7.71 -12.91
N ALA A 20 -5.46 -8.18 -13.81
CA ALA A 20 -6.75 -7.53 -14.07
C ALA A 20 -7.53 -7.35 -12.76
N PRO A 21 -7.93 -6.14 -12.41
CA PRO A 21 -8.71 -5.89 -11.21
C PRO A 21 -10.09 -6.58 -11.32
N GLU A 22 -10.74 -6.75 -10.19
CA GLU A 22 -12.15 -7.15 -10.19
C GLU A 22 -13.03 -6.05 -10.81
N PRO A 23 -14.17 -6.39 -11.40
CA PRO A 23 -15.14 -5.36 -11.75
C PRO A 23 -15.46 -4.49 -10.54
N GLU A 24 -15.41 -3.16 -10.71
CA GLU A 24 -15.58 -2.18 -9.61
C GLU A 24 -14.54 -2.32 -8.47
N GLY A 25 -13.46 -3.07 -8.68
CA GLY A 25 -12.43 -3.31 -7.66
C GLY A 25 -11.55 -2.08 -7.35
N ILE A 26 -11.38 -1.20 -8.35
CA ILE A 26 -10.67 0.07 -8.22
C ILE A 26 -11.53 1.15 -8.86
N ARG A 27 -11.85 2.18 -8.10
CA ARG A 27 -12.66 3.31 -8.57
C ARG A 27 -11.96 4.63 -8.30
N PHE A 28 -11.83 5.45 -9.34
CA PHE A 28 -11.32 6.81 -9.23
C PHE A 28 -12.52 7.75 -9.04
N LEU A 29 -12.59 8.37 -7.88
CA LEU A 29 -13.67 9.26 -7.47
C LEU A 29 -13.13 10.70 -7.40
N SER A 30 -14.02 11.68 -7.41
CA SER A 30 -13.64 13.07 -7.15
C SER A 30 -13.00 13.26 -5.77
N SER A 31 -13.35 12.41 -4.81
CA SER A 31 -12.82 12.39 -3.45
C SER A 31 -11.54 11.58 -3.27
N GLY A 32 -11.07 10.85 -4.31
CA GLY A 32 -9.89 9.99 -4.22
C GLY A 32 -10.04 8.66 -4.94
N ILE A 33 -9.39 7.62 -4.41
CA ILE A 33 -9.34 6.28 -4.99
C ILE A 33 -9.95 5.30 -3.99
N ARG A 34 -11.00 4.61 -4.39
CA ARG A 34 -11.60 3.53 -3.60
C ARG A 34 -11.10 2.19 -4.10
N ILE A 35 -10.54 1.40 -3.19
CA ILE A 35 -10.08 0.04 -3.47
C ILE A 35 -10.96 -0.95 -2.71
N LYS A 36 -11.55 -1.89 -3.44
CA LYS A 36 -12.14 -3.09 -2.85
C LYS A 36 -11.02 -4.03 -2.41
N GLY A 37 -10.96 -4.36 -1.16
CA GLY A 37 -9.92 -5.23 -0.62
C GLY A 37 -9.88 -6.59 -1.31
N SER A 38 -8.67 -7.04 -1.64
CA SER A 38 -8.45 -8.38 -2.19
C SER A 38 -8.84 -9.46 -1.17
N ARG A 39 -9.45 -10.53 -1.65
CA ARG A 39 -9.67 -11.73 -0.83
C ARG A 39 -8.36 -12.39 -0.41
N PHE A 40 -7.35 -12.31 -1.26
CA PHE A 40 -6.05 -12.95 -1.08
C PHE A 40 -5.00 -11.93 -0.64
N PRO A 41 -4.03 -12.32 0.20
CA PRO A 41 -2.92 -11.46 0.60
C PRO A 41 -2.01 -11.12 -0.58
N ILE A 42 -1.20 -10.06 -0.48
CA ILE A 42 -0.32 -9.57 -1.55
C ILE A 42 0.58 -10.67 -2.12
N ARG A 43 1.05 -11.58 -1.28
CA ARG A 43 1.92 -12.71 -1.66
C ARG A 43 1.22 -13.78 -2.51
N ASP A 44 -0.08 -13.72 -2.65
CA ASP A 44 -0.83 -14.70 -3.43
C ASP A 44 -0.95 -14.27 -4.89
N VAL A 45 -0.72 -15.19 -5.80
CA VAL A 45 -0.88 -14.96 -7.23
C VAL A 45 -2.32 -14.54 -7.60
N ALA A 46 -3.31 -14.88 -6.79
CA ALA A 46 -4.70 -14.48 -6.97
C ALA A 46 -5.05 -13.11 -6.36
N ALA A 47 -4.10 -12.43 -5.70
CA ALA A 47 -4.32 -11.10 -5.15
C ALA A 47 -4.68 -10.11 -6.28
N LYS A 48 -5.69 -9.29 -6.05
CA LYS A 48 -6.23 -8.31 -7.00
C LYS A 48 -6.34 -6.92 -6.38
N ASN A 49 -6.69 -5.97 -7.22
CA ASN A 49 -6.95 -4.59 -6.80
C ASN A 49 -5.75 -3.92 -6.10
N ILE A 50 -4.53 -4.30 -6.48
CA ILE A 50 -3.29 -3.62 -6.10
C ILE A 50 -3.02 -2.57 -7.17
N LEU A 51 -2.99 -1.29 -6.80
CA LEU A 51 -2.84 -0.17 -7.72
C LEU A 51 -1.46 0.45 -7.58
N LEU A 52 -0.65 0.40 -8.63
CA LEU A 52 0.78 0.69 -8.62
C LEU A 52 1.17 1.75 -9.65
N GLN A 53 2.27 2.44 -9.38
CA GLN A 53 3.02 3.25 -10.35
C GLN A 53 4.48 2.76 -10.38
N ARG A 54 5.14 2.86 -11.54
CA ARG A 54 6.55 2.50 -11.65
C ARG A 54 7.41 3.46 -10.86
N GLN A 55 8.43 2.91 -10.21
CA GLN A 55 9.55 3.67 -9.68
C GLN A 55 10.34 4.25 -10.87
N THR A 56 10.53 5.57 -10.91
CA THR A 56 11.22 6.31 -11.99
C THR A 56 12.55 6.89 -11.55
N SER A 57 12.82 6.90 -10.24
CA SER A 57 14.06 7.40 -9.65
C SER A 57 14.57 6.45 -8.56
N PHE A 58 15.86 6.53 -8.26
CA PHE A 58 16.45 5.90 -7.09
C PHE A 58 16.23 6.70 -5.80
N CYS A 59 15.89 7.97 -5.92
CA CYS A 59 15.56 8.85 -4.81
C CYS A 59 14.15 9.40 -5.04
N PHE A 60 13.19 9.01 -4.22
CA PHE A 60 11.79 9.44 -4.36
C PHE A 60 11.04 9.38 -3.04
N THR A 61 9.90 10.03 -3.01
CA THR A 61 8.88 9.82 -1.99
C THR A 61 7.61 9.27 -2.62
N ALA A 62 6.92 8.41 -1.89
CA ALA A 62 5.54 8.05 -2.20
C ALA A 62 4.70 8.19 -0.93
N GLU A 63 3.57 8.87 -1.05
CA GLU A 63 2.69 9.20 0.06
C GLU A 63 1.23 9.02 -0.34
N THR A 64 0.41 8.59 0.62
CA THR A 64 -1.04 8.51 0.48
C THR A 64 -1.71 8.90 1.78
N GLU A 65 -2.90 9.51 1.69
CA GLU A 65 -3.78 9.72 2.83
C GLU A 65 -4.92 8.71 2.76
N LEU A 66 -5.00 7.83 3.74
CA LEU A 66 -6.03 6.80 3.89
C LEU A 66 -7.06 7.25 4.93
N VAL A 67 -8.35 7.14 4.61
CA VAL A 67 -9.40 7.12 5.63
C VAL A 67 -9.41 5.72 6.23
N ILE A 68 -9.02 5.60 7.51
CA ILE A 68 -8.91 4.31 8.18
C ILE A 68 -10.26 3.60 8.13
N PRO A 69 -10.39 2.49 7.39
CA PRO A 69 -11.65 1.78 7.29
C PRO A 69 -11.96 1.02 8.59
N GLU A 70 -13.22 0.63 8.76
CA GLU A 70 -13.58 -0.30 9.80
C GLU A 70 -13.06 -1.69 9.45
N LEU A 71 -11.87 -2.01 9.98
CA LEU A 71 -11.21 -3.29 9.76
C LEU A 71 -11.71 -4.36 10.74
N THR A 72 -11.77 -5.58 10.27
CA THR A 72 -11.91 -6.79 11.11
C THR A 72 -10.57 -7.53 11.17
N GLY A 73 -10.47 -8.55 12.05
CA GLY A 73 -9.21 -9.28 12.23
C GLY A 73 -8.63 -9.84 10.92
N GLY A 74 -7.35 -9.60 10.68
CA GLY A 74 -6.65 -10.02 9.48
C GLY A 74 -6.81 -9.12 8.25
N GLN A 75 -7.62 -8.06 8.34
CA GLN A 75 -7.74 -7.07 7.28
C GLN A 75 -6.68 -5.99 7.39
N GLU A 76 -6.31 -5.42 6.27
CA GLU A 76 -5.32 -4.35 6.18
C GLU A 76 -5.50 -3.47 4.95
N ALA A 77 -5.01 -2.24 5.04
CA ALA A 77 -4.91 -1.31 3.91
C ALA A 77 -3.69 -0.42 4.06
N GLY A 78 -3.02 -0.09 2.97
CA GLY A 78 -1.82 0.73 3.07
C GLY A 78 -1.08 0.97 1.77
N LEU A 79 0.20 1.33 1.94
CA LEU A 79 1.17 1.62 0.90
C LEU A 79 2.09 0.42 0.69
N VAL A 80 2.47 0.14 -0.55
CA VAL A 80 3.37 -0.97 -0.89
C VAL A 80 4.44 -0.53 -1.87
N CYS A 81 5.68 -0.99 -1.64
CA CYS A 81 6.73 -1.09 -2.64
C CYS A 81 6.74 -2.55 -3.11
N TYR A 82 6.47 -2.75 -4.39
CA TYR A 82 6.14 -4.05 -4.94
C TYR A 82 7.03 -4.35 -6.14
N TYR A 83 7.57 -5.54 -6.18
CA TYR A 83 8.22 -6.06 -7.37
C TYR A 83 7.33 -7.13 -8.04
N ASP A 84 7.02 -8.19 -7.30
CA ASP A 84 6.04 -9.23 -7.66
C ASP A 84 5.40 -9.84 -6.39
N GLU A 85 4.61 -10.90 -6.55
CA GLU A 85 3.97 -11.60 -5.42
C GLU A 85 4.95 -12.21 -4.43
N ASN A 86 6.19 -12.46 -4.84
CA ASN A 86 7.23 -13.07 -3.99
C ASN A 86 8.11 -12.01 -3.31
N THR A 87 8.00 -10.72 -3.73
CA THR A 87 8.96 -9.71 -3.29
C THR A 87 8.29 -8.35 -3.18
N TRP A 88 8.09 -7.90 -1.95
CA TRP A 88 7.48 -6.61 -1.63
C TRP A 88 7.77 -6.18 -0.20
N VAL A 89 7.58 -4.90 0.08
CA VAL A 89 7.51 -4.34 1.42
C VAL A 89 6.32 -3.38 1.51
N CYS A 90 5.57 -3.43 2.59
CA CYS A 90 4.41 -2.58 2.78
C CYS A 90 4.39 -1.90 4.15
N LEU A 91 3.73 -0.74 4.20
CA LEU A 91 3.31 -0.03 5.41
C LEU A 91 1.79 -0.05 5.45
N ALA A 92 1.21 -0.67 6.45
CA ALA A 92 -0.23 -0.88 6.52
C ALA A 92 -0.84 -0.54 7.88
N VAL A 93 -2.07 -0.05 7.83
CA VAL A 93 -3.01 -0.10 8.96
C VAL A 93 -3.60 -1.49 8.97
N CYS A 94 -3.47 -2.15 10.10
CA CYS A 94 -3.94 -3.51 10.34
C CYS A 94 -4.85 -3.54 11.56
N ARG A 95 -5.65 -4.61 11.69
CA ARG A 95 -6.42 -4.89 12.90
C ARG A 95 -6.38 -6.37 13.25
N GLU A 96 -6.15 -6.63 14.52
CA GLU A 96 -6.47 -7.90 15.20
C GLU A 96 -7.52 -7.60 16.28
N ASN A 97 -7.12 -7.53 17.54
CA ASN A 97 -7.98 -7.04 18.63
C ASN A 97 -8.05 -5.51 18.65
N SER A 98 -6.98 -4.84 18.24
CA SER A 98 -6.83 -3.38 18.17
C SER A 98 -6.19 -2.98 16.85
N TYR A 99 -6.33 -1.71 16.48
CA TYR A 99 -5.65 -1.15 15.31
C TYR A 99 -4.16 -0.95 15.59
N TYR A 100 -3.33 -1.20 14.59
CA TYR A 100 -1.90 -0.96 14.63
C TYR A 100 -1.34 -0.66 13.24
N ILE A 101 -0.20 0.01 13.22
CA ILE A 101 0.65 0.17 12.04
C ILE A 101 1.72 -0.90 12.06
N GLN A 102 2.00 -1.47 10.91
CA GLN A 102 3.09 -2.42 10.74
C GLN A 102 3.75 -2.28 9.37
N VAL A 103 5.08 -2.33 9.36
CA VAL A 103 5.85 -2.58 8.15
C VAL A 103 6.11 -4.08 8.06
N LYS A 104 5.89 -4.63 6.86
CA LYS A 104 6.09 -6.06 6.56
C LYS A 104 6.88 -6.20 5.27
N GLU A 105 7.90 -7.05 5.28
CA GLU A 105 8.66 -7.43 4.09
C GLU A 105 8.34 -8.89 3.74
N HIS A 106 8.20 -9.17 2.46
CA HIS A 106 8.11 -10.52 1.91
C HIS A 106 9.24 -10.72 0.90
N ILE A 107 10.10 -11.70 1.15
CA ILE A 107 11.32 -11.93 0.39
C ILE A 107 11.39 -13.43 0.06
N GLY A 108 10.83 -13.80 -1.09
CA GLY A 108 10.70 -15.18 -1.50
C GLY A 108 9.76 -15.98 -0.58
N ASP A 109 10.30 -16.81 0.28
CA ASP A 109 9.57 -17.62 1.25
C ASP A 109 9.61 -17.09 2.68
N LYS A 110 10.19 -15.89 2.89
CA LYS A 110 10.39 -15.30 4.21
C LYS A 110 9.57 -14.03 4.39
N ASP A 111 8.92 -13.95 5.55
CA ASP A 111 8.28 -12.73 6.03
C ASP A 111 9.14 -12.11 7.14
N VAL A 112 9.37 -10.79 7.05
CA VAL A 112 9.97 -9.98 8.11
C VAL A 112 8.92 -9.01 8.61
N LEU A 113 8.58 -9.12 9.89
CA LEU A 113 7.60 -8.26 10.54
C LEU A 113 8.34 -7.27 11.45
N HIS A 114 8.23 -5.98 11.15
CA HIS A 114 8.74 -4.93 12.02
C HIS A 114 7.84 -4.74 13.23
N GLU A 115 8.31 -3.99 14.22
CA GLU A 115 7.57 -3.71 15.43
C GLU A 115 6.21 -3.07 15.15
N ARG A 116 5.17 -3.56 15.81
CA ARG A 116 3.82 -3.01 15.72
C ARG A 116 3.72 -1.74 16.54
N GLN A 117 3.15 -0.71 15.95
CA GLN A 117 2.86 0.54 16.64
C GLN A 117 1.34 0.67 16.80
N MET A 118 0.89 0.64 18.05
CA MET A 118 -0.55 0.64 18.35
C MET A 118 -1.18 1.99 18.02
N LEU A 119 -2.35 1.94 17.41
CA LEU A 119 -3.17 3.12 17.14
C LEU A 119 -4.29 3.23 18.19
N PRO A 120 -4.85 4.44 18.41
CA PRO A 120 -6.01 4.62 19.27
C PRO A 120 -7.19 3.75 18.84
N CYS A 121 -7.97 3.25 19.80
CA CYS A 121 -9.11 2.37 19.51
C CYS A 121 -10.19 3.03 18.65
N ASP A 122 -10.31 4.37 18.71
CA ASP A 122 -11.27 5.20 18.00
C ASP A 122 -10.72 5.77 16.69
N CYS A 123 -9.68 5.15 16.09
CA CYS A 123 -9.04 5.69 14.88
C CYS A 123 -9.81 5.39 13.59
N SER A 124 -10.79 4.49 13.59
CA SER A 124 -11.64 4.25 12.41
C SER A 124 -12.35 5.53 11.96
N GLY A 125 -12.35 5.80 10.67
CA GLY A 125 -12.86 7.04 10.08
C GLY A 125 -11.91 8.24 10.15
N LYS A 126 -10.84 8.19 10.95
CA LYS A 126 -9.79 9.23 10.95
C LYS A 126 -8.90 9.07 9.71
N LYS A 127 -8.25 10.14 9.34
CA LYS A 127 -7.27 10.14 8.26
C LYS A 127 -5.89 9.77 8.80
N ILE A 128 -5.16 8.99 8.02
CA ILE A 128 -3.76 8.67 8.29
C ILE A 128 -2.93 8.87 7.02
N SER A 129 -1.85 9.64 7.12
CA SER A 129 -0.84 9.74 6.06
C SER A 129 0.13 8.58 6.23
N LEU A 130 0.39 7.86 5.15
CA LEU A 130 1.37 6.79 5.03
C LEU A 130 2.39 7.22 3.98
N LYS A 131 3.68 7.18 4.32
CA LYS A 131 4.75 7.66 3.45
C LYS A 131 5.95 6.72 3.46
N VAL A 132 6.56 6.55 2.28
CA VAL A 132 7.90 5.99 2.13
C VAL A 132 8.83 7.05 1.52
N GLU A 133 9.98 7.22 2.12
CA GLU A 133 11.12 7.96 1.57
C GLU A 133 12.19 6.97 1.14
N THR A 134 12.64 7.12 -0.09
CA THR A 134 13.59 6.22 -0.74
C THR A 134 14.86 6.96 -1.04
N GLU A 135 15.99 6.42 -0.61
CA GLU A 135 17.32 6.86 -0.97
C GLU A 135 18.11 5.62 -1.42
N TYR A 136 18.21 5.42 -2.73
CA TYR A 136 18.82 4.21 -3.33
C TYR A 136 18.18 2.93 -2.79
N LEU A 137 18.91 2.14 -2.00
CA LEU A 137 18.44 0.89 -1.41
C LEU A 137 17.79 1.07 -0.04
N LYS A 138 17.84 2.28 0.54
CA LYS A 138 17.22 2.55 1.83
C LYS A 138 15.75 2.89 1.67
N ARG A 139 14.95 2.52 2.66
CA ARG A 139 13.54 2.90 2.79
C ARG A 139 13.28 3.37 4.21
N CYS A 140 12.70 4.57 4.35
CA CYS A 140 12.16 5.05 5.61
C CYS A 140 10.64 5.12 5.50
N PHE A 141 9.94 4.31 6.27
CA PHE A 141 8.49 4.29 6.34
C PHE A 141 8.01 5.14 7.52
N THR A 142 7.13 6.08 7.25
CA THR A 142 6.57 6.97 8.27
C THR A 142 5.06 7.03 8.15
N TYR A 143 4.39 7.33 9.27
CA TYR A 143 2.97 7.62 9.28
C TYR A 143 2.65 8.81 10.17
N ARG A 144 1.46 9.39 9.95
CA ARG A 144 0.92 10.45 10.78
C ARG A 144 -0.59 10.31 10.87
N LEU A 145 -1.10 9.99 12.06
CA LEU A 145 -2.53 10.01 12.32
C LEU A 145 -3.03 11.45 12.41
N GLN A 146 -4.26 11.66 11.97
CA GLN A 146 -4.90 12.99 11.99
C GLN A 146 -4.84 13.62 13.39
N GLY A 147 -4.21 14.79 13.48
CA GLY A 147 -4.03 15.53 14.72
C GLY A 147 -2.81 15.11 15.56
N GLU A 148 -2.02 14.16 15.08
CA GLU A 148 -0.79 13.69 15.76
C GLU A 148 0.48 14.09 15.00
N GLU A 149 1.62 13.89 15.61
CA GLU A 149 2.93 14.09 14.99
C GLU A 149 3.29 12.93 14.05
N LYS A 150 4.32 13.15 13.24
CA LYS A 150 4.87 12.12 12.35
C LYS A 150 5.69 11.10 13.17
N HIS A 151 5.44 9.82 12.92
CA HIS A 151 6.16 8.71 13.52
C HIS A 151 6.91 7.90 12.47
N ILE A 152 8.08 7.37 12.82
CA ILE A 152 8.81 6.40 12.00
C ILE A 152 8.25 5.02 12.31
N ALA A 153 7.73 4.34 11.29
CA ALA A 153 7.23 2.98 11.41
C ALA A 153 8.36 1.94 11.28
N ALA A 154 9.28 2.16 10.34
CA ALA A 154 10.50 1.38 10.19
C ALA A 154 11.51 2.08 9.27
N GLU A 155 12.78 1.76 9.49
CA GLU A 155 13.88 2.08 8.57
C GLU A 155 14.52 0.78 8.10
N ILE A 156 14.59 0.60 6.77
CA ILE A 156 15.19 -0.57 6.13
C ILE A 156 16.43 -0.11 5.37
N ALA A 157 17.58 -0.55 5.82
CA ALA A 157 18.87 -0.10 5.28
C ALA A 157 19.12 -0.61 3.86
N ASN A 158 18.52 -1.74 3.47
CA ASN A 158 18.81 -2.36 2.18
C ASN A 158 17.62 -3.19 1.68
N VAL A 159 16.96 -2.69 0.62
CA VAL A 159 15.89 -3.40 -0.11
C VAL A 159 16.39 -3.93 -1.47
N TYR A 160 17.62 -4.42 -1.54
CA TYR A 160 18.20 -4.98 -2.77
C TYR A 160 17.32 -6.06 -3.41
N TYR A 161 16.51 -6.75 -2.60
CA TYR A 161 15.52 -7.73 -3.05
C TYR A 161 14.41 -7.13 -3.95
N LEU A 162 14.24 -5.80 -4.00
CA LEU A 162 13.33 -5.12 -4.94
C LEU A 162 14.00 -4.78 -6.29
N CYS A 163 15.22 -5.28 -6.54
CA CYS A 163 15.92 -5.12 -7.79
C CYS A 163 16.03 -6.47 -8.52
N ASP A 164 16.14 -6.45 -9.84
CA ASP A 164 16.27 -7.67 -10.67
C ASP A 164 17.42 -8.57 -10.21
N GLU A 165 18.53 -7.97 -9.81
CA GLU A 165 19.72 -8.69 -9.36
C GLU A 165 19.53 -9.32 -7.97
N GLY A 166 18.67 -8.74 -7.16
CA GLY A 166 18.39 -9.21 -5.78
C GLY A 166 17.32 -10.27 -5.70
N ILE A 167 16.62 -10.56 -6.79
CA ILE A 167 15.51 -11.52 -6.80
C ILE A 167 16.03 -12.94 -6.92
N HIS A 168 15.65 -13.77 -5.96
CA HIS A 168 15.98 -15.19 -5.96
C HIS A 168 14.83 -16.06 -6.47
N MET A 169 13.59 -15.57 -6.40
CA MET A 169 12.37 -16.26 -6.83
C MET A 169 11.46 -15.27 -7.56
N GLY A 170 10.69 -15.76 -8.52
CA GLY A 170 9.69 -14.97 -9.21
C GLY A 170 10.10 -14.50 -10.60
N LYS A 171 9.41 -13.49 -11.11
CA LYS A 171 9.61 -12.94 -12.45
C LYS A 171 10.71 -11.88 -12.43
N ARG A 172 11.54 -11.87 -13.45
CA ARG A 172 12.55 -10.82 -13.65
C ARG A 172 12.04 -9.78 -14.65
N PHE A 173 12.67 -8.61 -14.65
CA PHE A 173 12.41 -7.51 -15.59
C PHE A 173 11.04 -6.83 -15.42
N THR A 174 10.39 -6.98 -14.28
CA THR A 174 9.16 -6.24 -13.98
C THR A 174 9.44 -4.82 -13.49
N GLY A 175 10.57 -4.63 -12.79
CA GLY A 175 10.98 -3.38 -12.18
C GLY A 175 10.17 -3.06 -10.91
N ALA A 176 10.79 -2.32 -10.00
CA ALA A 176 10.14 -1.89 -8.77
C ALA A 176 8.99 -0.91 -9.03
N MET A 177 7.96 -1.05 -8.25
CA MET A 177 6.74 -0.24 -8.30
C MET A 177 6.35 0.19 -6.88
N THR A 178 5.57 1.24 -6.76
CA THR A 178 4.99 1.66 -5.48
C THR A 178 3.53 2.03 -5.67
N GLY A 179 2.71 1.85 -4.65
CA GLY A 179 1.30 2.14 -4.74
C GLY A 179 0.51 1.79 -3.51
N ILE A 180 -0.77 1.54 -3.71
CA ILE A 180 -1.76 1.34 -2.65
C ILE A 180 -2.50 0.02 -2.83
N TYR A 181 -2.94 -0.55 -1.71
CA TYR A 181 -3.63 -1.82 -1.71
C TYR A 181 -4.54 -1.97 -0.48
N ALA A 182 -5.43 -2.95 -0.53
CA ALA A 182 -6.19 -3.41 0.62
C ALA A 182 -6.40 -4.93 0.57
N VAL A 183 -6.41 -5.58 1.73
CA VAL A 183 -6.70 -7.01 1.89
C VAL A 183 -7.92 -7.18 2.77
N ALA A 184 -8.93 -7.83 2.22
CA ALA A 184 -10.22 -8.05 2.86
C ALA A 184 -10.35 -9.44 3.52
N GLY A 185 -9.62 -10.44 3.01
CA GLY A 185 -9.85 -11.84 3.39
C GLY A 185 -11.24 -12.31 2.97
N GLU A 186 -11.92 -13.04 3.84
CA GLU A 186 -13.27 -13.57 3.57
C GLU A 186 -14.40 -12.52 3.73
N HIS A 187 -14.09 -11.35 4.27
CA HIS A 187 -15.07 -10.29 4.52
C HIS A 187 -14.99 -9.17 3.49
N LYS A 188 -15.99 -8.32 3.41
CA LYS A 188 -15.94 -7.14 2.55
C LYS A 188 -15.08 -6.05 3.21
N LEU A 189 -14.28 -5.40 2.39
CA LEU A 189 -13.52 -4.21 2.78
C LEU A 189 -13.50 -3.24 1.59
N TYR A 190 -13.70 -1.97 1.86
CA TYR A 190 -13.40 -0.87 0.96
C TYR A 190 -12.46 0.09 1.67
N ALA A 191 -11.37 0.44 1.03
CA ALA A 191 -10.40 1.42 1.52
C ALA A 191 -10.44 2.66 0.64
N ASP A 192 -10.61 3.82 1.25
CA ASP A 192 -10.65 5.12 0.58
C ASP A 192 -9.32 5.84 0.78
N PHE A 193 -8.56 5.95 -0.31
CA PHE A 193 -7.32 6.71 -0.39
C PHE A 193 -7.62 8.07 -1.01
N LEU A 194 -7.42 9.15 -0.26
CA LEU A 194 -7.78 10.50 -0.71
C LEU A 194 -6.83 11.04 -1.78
N ASN A 195 -5.60 10.53 -1.79
CA ASN A 195 -4.59 10.86 -2.79
C ASN A 195 -3.57 9.72 -2.91
N PHE A 196 -2.73 9.80 -3.91
CA PHE A 196 -1.44 9.12 -3.99
C PHE A 196 -0.48 10.03 -4.72
N ILE A 197 0.60 10.39 -4.08
CA ILE A 197 1.62 11.32 -4.59
C ILE A 197 2.93 10.57 -4.69
N TYR A 198 3.46 10.46 -5.90
CA TYR A 198 4.81 9.98 -6.17
C TYR A 198 5.64 11.15 -6.68
N GLN A 199 6.79 11.39 -6.07
CA GLN A 199 7.65 12.51 -6.40
C GLN A 199 9.12 12.06 -6.39
N ASP A 200 9.80 12.23 -7.52
CA ASP A 200 11.25 12.10 -7.58
C ASP A 200 11.92 13.20 -6.74
N ILE A 201 12.99 12.84 -6.06
CA ILE A 201 13.83 13.78 -5.31
C ILE A 201 15.14 13.93 -6.12
N GLU A 202 15.51 15.17 -6.40
CA GLU A 202 16.84 15.47 -6.96
C GLU A 202 17.89 15.06 -5.93
N ALA A 203 18.86 14.25 -6.36
CA ALA A 203 19.94 13.76 -5.52
C ALA A 203 21.04 14.80 -5.36
#